data_4f1b3c7d37586d26d56612029531bddc
#
_entry.id   4f1b3c7d37586d26d56612029531bddc
#
_cell.length_a   1.000
_cell.length_b   1.000
_cell.length_c   1.000
_cell.angle_alpha   90.00
_cell.angle_beta   90.00
_cell.angle_gamma   90.00
#
_symmetry.space_group_name_H-M   'P 1'
#
loop_
_entity.id
_entity.type
_entity.pdbx_description
1 polymer ?
#
loop_
_entity_poly.entity_id
_entity_poly.type
_entity_poly.pdbx_seq_one_letter_code
_entity_poly.pdbx_strand_id
1 'polypeptide(L)' 'TRTISRNHAAISFDQDGTLWIEDYGSLNGTYIIQDDVETKVEHKPMQLEAPCTVRIGDQFFQFRKQ' A
#
# COMPACT_ATOMS: atom_id res chain seq x y z
N THR A 1 -3.43 14.50 -9.34
CA THR A 1 -4.35 14.43 -8.76
C THR A 1 -5.41 13.57 -9.14
N ARG A 2 -6.05 13.76 -10.16
CA ARG A 2 -7.01 12.99 -10.44
C ARG A 2 -6.62 11.69 -10.86
N THR A 3 -5.54 11.49 -11.43
CA THR A 3 -5.06 10.28 -11.88
C THR A 3 -4.86 9.33 -10.81
N ILE A 4 -4.38 9.82 -9.71
CA ILE A 4 -4.15 9.00 -8.61
C ILE A 4 -5.42 8.48 -8.07
N SER A 5 -6.46 9.23 -8.13
CA SER A 5 -7.68 8.80 -7.59
C SER A 5 -8.22 7.57 -8.28
N ARG A 6 -7.78 7.31 -9.49
CA ARG A 6 -8.24 6.20 -10.12
C ARG A 6 -7.60 4.99 -9.58
N ASN A 7 -6.46 5.03 -8.95
CA ASN A 7 -5.81 3.89 -8.40
C ASN A 7 -6.34 3.59 -7.04
N HIS A 8 -6.96 4.54 -6.43
CA HIS A 8 -7.72 4.32 -5.24
C HIS A 8 -7.00 3.57 -4.13
N ALA A 9 -5.84 3.99 -3.80
CA ALA A 9 -5.12 3.46 -2.66
C ALA A 9 -4.60 4.60 -1.82
N ALA A 10 -4.62 4.45 -0.53
CA ALA A 10 -4.15 5.48 0.37
C ALA A 10 -3.26 4.88 1.45
N ILE A 11 -2.24 5.61 1.84
CA ILE A 11 -1.35 5.22 2.90
C ILE A 11 -1.45 6.26 3.99
N SER A 12 -1.62 5.83 5.21
CA SER A 12 -1.77 6.75 6.32
C SER A 12 -0.96 6.29 7.51
N PHE A 13 -0.72 7.18 8.48
CA PHE A 13 -0.03 6.85 9.69
C PHE A 13 -1.01 7.02 10.82
N ASP A 14 -0.91 6.23 11.85
CA ASP A 14 -1.65 6.51 13.07
C ASP A 14 -0.73 7.23 14.04
N GLN A 15 -1.17 7.44 15.26
CA GLN A 15 -0.46 8.24 16.22
C GLN A 15 0.85 7.64 16.68
N ASP A 16 1.01 6.35 16.66
CA ASP A 16 2.25 5.74 17.07
C ASP A 16 3.15 5.42 15.89
N GLY A 17 2.84 5.98 14.75
CA GLY A 17 3.71 5.82 13.59
C GLY A 17 3.49 4.56 12.79
N THR A 18 2.45 3.82 13.09
CA THR A 18 2.15 2.62 12.32
C THR A 18 1.58 3.03 10.97
N LEU A 19 2.08 2.42 9.93
CA LEU A 19 1.62 2.69 8.59
C LEU A 19 0.50 1.74 8.22
N TRP A 20 -0.50 2.27 7.54
CA TRP A 20 -1.63 1.49 7.07
C TRP A 20 -1.86 1.77 5.60
N ILE A 21 -2.30 0.77 4.86
CA ILE A 21 -2.64 0.95 3.47
C ILE A 21 -4.04 0.44 3.23
N GLU A 22 -4.78 1.15 2.40
CA GLU A 22 -6.14 0.79 2.10
C GLU A 22 -6.36 0.93 0.60
N ASP A 23 -7.01 -0.06 -0.01
CA ASP A 23 -7.33 -0.04 -1.42
C ASP A 23 -8.80 0.25 -1.56
N TYR A 24 -9.14 1.26 -2.31
CA TYR A 24 -10.53 1.65 -2.52
C TYR A 24 -11.06 1.18 -3.86
N GLY A 25 -10.69 0.01 -4.28
CA GLY A 25 -11.19 -0.53 -5.53
C GLY A 25 -10.33 -0.20 -6.73
N SER A 26 -9.04 -0.25 -6.55
CA SER A 26 -8.13 0.03 -7.66
C SER A 26 -8.31 -1.00 -8.76
N LEU A 27 -8.13 -0.56 -9.97
CA LEU A 27 -8.37 -1.38 -11.12
C LEU A 27 -7.40 -2.54 -11.23
N ASN A 28 -6.15 -2.29 -11.00
CA ASN A 28 -5.13 -3.32 -11.12
C ASN A 28 -4.67 -3.91 -9.80
N GLY A 29 -5.26 -3.47 -8.73
CA GLY A 29 -4.97 -4.01 -7.42
C GLY A 29 -3.78 -3.35 -6.76
N THR A 30 -3.68 -3.56 -5.47
CA THR A 30 -2.60 -3.07 -4.65
C THR A 30 -2.02 -4.25 -3.90
N TYR A 31 -0.70 -4.35 -3.89
CA TYR A 31 -0.03 -5.49 -3.28
C TYR A 31 1.09 -5.02 -2.37
N ILE A 32 1.29 -5.74 -1.28
CA ILE A 32 2.41 -5.50 -0.37
C ILE A 32 3.40 -6.62 -0.61
N ILE A 33 4.65 -6.28 -0.88
CA ILE A 33 5.69 -7.26 -1.15
C ILE A 33 6.72 -7.18 -0.03
N GLN A 34 6.86 -8.26 0.70
CA GLN A 34 7.79 -8.29 1.80
C GLN A 34 8.34 -9.71 1.91
N ASP A 35 9.64 -9.85 2.05
CA ASP A 35 10.32 -11.14 2.17
C ASP A 35 9.94 -12.09 1.03
N ASP A 36 9.85 -11.53 -0.16
CA ASP A 36 9.50 -12.26 -1.37
C ASP A 36 8.07 -12.81 -1.37
N VAL A 37 7.25 -12.32 -0.46
CA VAL A 37 5.85 -12.71 -0.42
C VAL A 37 5.01 -11.52 -0.86
N GLU A 38 4.13 -11.74 -1.81
CA GLU A 38 3.25 -10.69 -2.30
C GLU A 38 1.86 -10.93 -1.76
N THR A 39 1.30 -9.95 -1.07
CA THR A 39 -0.01 -10.06 -0.46
C THR A 39 -0.92 -8.99 -1.02
N LYS A 40 -2.08 -9.39 -1.50
CA LYS A 40 -3.02 -8.44 -2.06
C LYS A 40 -3.72 -7.69 -0.94
N VAL A 41 -3.84 -6.37 -1.10
CA VAL A 41 -4.56 -5.54 -0.16
C VAL A 41 -6.03 -5.63 -0.51
N GLU A 42 -6.83 -6.00 0.46
CA GLU A 42 -8.26 -6.13 0.25
C GLU A 42 -8.96 -4.80 0.55
N HIS A 43 -10.26 -4.81 0.69
CA HIS A 43 -11.01 -3.57 0.89
C HIS A 43 -10.94 -3.02 2.30
N LYS A 44 -10.13 -3.55 3.13
CA LYS A 44 -9.98 -3.05 4.49
C LYS A 44 -8.54 -2.66 4.72
N PRO A 45 -8.27 -1.79 5.68
CA PRO A 45 -6.92 -1.35 5.93
C PRO A 45 -6.01 -2.50 6.35
N MET A 46 -4.80 -2.50 5.84
CA MET A 46 -3.80 -3.47 6.22
C MET A 46 -2.58 -2.73 6.73
N GLN A 47 -1.97 -3.28 7.74
CA GLN A 47 -0.79 -2.68 8.33
C GLN A 47 0.43 -2.92 7.46
N LEU A 48 1.23 -1.89 7.30
CA LEU A 48 2.49 -2.01 6.60
C LEU A 48 3.62 -2.03 7.60
N GLU A 49 4.57 -2.89 7.38
CA GLU A 49 5.70 -2.98 8.25
C GLU A 49 6.96 -2.83 7.41
N ALA A 50 7.67 -1.76 7.59
CA ALA A 50 8.90 -1.54 6.84
C ALA A 50 9.99 -2.48 7.32
N PRO A 51 10.89 -2.91 6.46
CA PRO A 51 10.96 -2.53 5.06
C PRO A 51 10.00 -3.36 4.20
N CYS A 52 9.38 -2.71 3.26
CA CYS A 52 8.49 -3.41 2.34
C CYS A 52 8.35 -2.62 1.05
N THR A 53 7.79 -3.23 0.03
CA THR A 53 7.47 -2.56 -1.22
C THR A 53 5.97 -2.66 -1.43
N VAL A 54 5.38 -1.59 -1.90
CA VAL A 54 3.96 -1.58 -2.22
C VAL A 54 3.83 -1.34 -3.71
N ARG A 55 3.05 -2.18 -4.37
CA ARG A 55 2.75 -1.99 -5.78
C ARG A 55 1.31 -1.53 -5.92
N ILE A 56 1.10 -0.40 -6.52
CA ILE A 56 -0.23 0.12 -6.80
C ILE A 56 -0.35 0.19 -8.31
N GLY A 57 -1.13 -0.71 -8.90
CA GLY A 57 -1.16 -0.83 -10.34
C GLY A 57 0.20 -1.26 -10.85
N ASP A 58 0.83 -0.41 -11.65
CA ASP A 58 2.16 -0.69 -12.15
C ASP A 58 3.22 0.19 -11.51
N GLN A 59 2.89 0.86 -10.41
CA GLN A 59 3.82 1.73 -9.70
C GLN A 59 4.32 1.04 -8.46
N PHE A 60 5.60 1.19 -8.17
CA PHE A 60 6.22 0.58 -7.00
C PHE A 60 6.70 1.65 -6.04
N PHE A 61 6.44 1.47 -4.77
CA PHE A 61 6.87 2.39 -3.73
C PHE A 61 7.60 1.61 -2.66
N GLN A 62 8.77 2.05 -2.29
CA GLN A 62 9.54 1.36 -1.27
C GLN A 62 9.48 2.10 0.04
N PHE A 63 9.27 1.37 1.12
CA PHE A 63 9.23 1.92 2.45
C PHE A 63 10.38 1.34 3.24
N ARG A 64 11.19 2.19 3.82
CA ARG A 64 12.37 1.78 4.54
C ARG A 64 12.23 2.09 6.00
N LYS A 65 12.91 1.28 6.81
CA LYS A 65 12.90 1.52 8.21
C LYS A 65 13.95 2.57 8.51
N GLN A 66 13.67 3.45 9.40
CA GLN A 66 14.61 4.49 9.75
C GLN A 66 15.42 4.17 10.98
#